data_e640abe772bc6d4dd4f24c06b2776f66
#
_entry.id   e640abe772bc6d4dd4f24c06b2776f66
#
_cell.length_a   1.000
_cell.length_b   1.000
_cell.length_c   1.000
_cell.angle_alpha   90.00
_cell.angle_beta   90.00
_cell.angle_gamma   90.00
#
_symmetry.space_group_name_H-M   'P 1'
#
loop_
_entity.id
_entity.type
_entity.pdbx_description
1 polymer ?
#
loop_
_entity_poly.entity_id
_entity_poly.type
_entity_poly.pdbx_seq_one_letter_code
_entity_poly.pdbx_strand_id
1 'polypeptide(L)'
;MDKQQQIISTALSLFYKKGIHAVGINEILAVSGIAKKTLYKHFESKDALICACLVARDMRFNAWLKKICLQPSAILVAQAIFFGLKKWINNEVSELGNFNGCFFINTAAEYPTENDPIAKLCKQHKQTNFEIILSALLETPEFAHNREKAIEAAHHLLILKEGFISRAKVMHDISVAPPSDNVLKAIVAVG
;
A
#
# COMPACT_ATOMS: atom_id res chain seq x y z
N MET A 1 10.56 -10.26 -20.11
CA MET A 1 10.23 -9.04 -19.33
C MET A 1 10.83 -7.84 -20.04
N ASP A 2 10.07 -6.78 -20.27
CA ASP A 2 10.58 -5.55 -20.87
C ASP A 2 11.62 -4.92 -19.96
N LYS A 3 12.65 -4.27 -20.56
CA LYS A 3 13.74 -3.63 -19.81
C LYS A 3 13.24 -2.55 -18.84
N GLN A 4 12.20 -1.80 -19.21
CA GLN A 4 11.58 -0.83 -18.33
C GLN A 4 11.01 -1.49 -17.08
N GLN A 5 10.28 -2.59 -17.23
CA GLN A 5 9.72 -3.35 -16.10
C GLN A 5 10.82 -3.99 -15.24
N GLN A 6 11.92 -4.41 -15.84
CA GLN A 6 13.08 -4.94 -15.10
C GLN A 6 13.72 -3.85 -14.23
N ILE A 7 13.89 -2.63 -14.76
CA ILE A 7 14.42 -1.49 -14.01
C ILE A 7 13.47 -1.15 -12.84
N ILE A 8 12.16 -1.02 -13.11
CA ILE A 8 11.16 -0.70 -12.08
C ILE A 8 11.15 -1.76 -10.98
N SER A 9 11.11 -3.05 -11.33
CA SER A 9 11.05 -4.12 -10.34
C SER A 9 12.29 -4.18 -9.45
N THR A 10 13.48 -4.00 -10.05
CA THR A 10 14.75 -3.96 -9.31
C THR A 10 14.82 -2.74 -8.40
N ALA A 11 14.52 -1.55 -8.94
CA ALA A 11 14.53 -0.30 -8.18
C ALA A 11 13.53 -0.34 -7.02
N LEU A 12 12.29 -0.78 -7.28
CA LEU A 12 11.25 -0.91 -6.25
C LEU A 12 11.69 -1.86 -5.14
N SER A 13 12.29 -3.00 -5.46
CA SER A 13 12.80 -3.94 -4.46
C SER A 13 13.88 -3.31 -3.57
N LEU A 14 14.83 -2.60 -4.18
CA LEU A 14 15.91 -1.92 -3.46
C LEU A 14 15.37 -0.78 -2.59
N PHE A 15 14.55 0.11 -3.16
CA PHE A 15 13.95 1.24 -2.45
C PHE A 15 13.09 0.76 -1.27
N TYR A 16 12.30 -0.28 -1.47
CA TYR A 16 11.43 -0.82 -0.42
C TYR A 16 12.22 -1.43 0.73
N LYS A 17 13.38 -2.06 0.43
CA LYS A 17 14.23 -2.71 1.43
C LYS A 17 15.12 -1.72 2.19
N LYS A 18 15.67 -0.70 1.51
CA LYS A 18 16.76 0.14 2.04
C LYS A 18 16.36 1.60 2.27
N GLY A 19 15.21 2.04 1.74
CA GLY A 19 14.87 3.47 1.62
C GLY A 19 15.33 4.06 0.29
N ILE A 20 14.68 5.13 -0.14
CA ILE A 20 14.91 5.71 -1.47
C ILE A 20 16.23 6.48 -1.51
N HIS A 21 16.50 7.29 -0.48
CA HIS A 21 17.73 8.10 -0.43
C HIS A 21 18.99 7.24 -0.31
N ALA A 22 18.90 6.08 0.35
CA ALA A 22 20.03 5.17 0.52
C ALA A 22 20.43 4.41 -0.77
N VAL A 23 19.55 4.37 -1.77
CA VAL A 23 19.79 3.63 -3.03
C VAL A 23 20.17 4.56 -4.16
N GLY A 24 21.39 4.41 -4.69
CA GLY A 24 21.89 5.16 -5.85
C GLY A 24 21.58 4.46 -7.19
N ILE A 25 21.59 5.23 -8.29
CA ILE A 25 21.42 4.67 -9.65
C ILE A 25 22.44 3.57 -9.95
N ASN A 26 23.70 3.74 -9.53
CA ASN A 26 24.75 2.74 -9.77
C ASN A 26 24.44 1.38 -9.13
N GLU A 27 23.82 1.37 -7.96
CA GLU A 27 23.38 0.13 -7.31
C GLU A 27 22.26 -0.54 -8.11
N ILE A 28 21.29 0.24 -8.59
CA ILE A 28 20.21 -0.27 -9.44
C ILE A 28 20.77 -0.89 -10.72
N LEU A 29 21.76 -0.23 -11.35
CA LEU A 29 22.43 -0.76 -12.55
C LEU A 29 23.18 -2.07 -12.26
N ALA A 30 23.92 -2.11 -11.14
CA ALA A 30 24.67 -3.31 -10.75
C ALA A 30 23.76 -4.51 -10.49
N VAL A 31 22.62 -4.30 -9.81
CA VAL A 31 21.68 -5.39 -9.49
C VAL A 31 20.81 -5.79 -10.70
N SER A 32 20.39 -4.82 -11.53
CA SER A 32 19.57 -5.11 -12.71
C SER A 32 20.37 -5.67 -13.89
N GLY A 33 21.67 -5.47 -13.94
CA GLY A 33 22.51 -5.80 -15.12
C GLY A 33 22.23 -4.91 -16.34
N ILE A 34 21.50 -3.79 -16.17
CA ILE A 34 21.12 -2.90 -17.26
C ILE A 34 22.16 -1.78 -17.44
N ALA A 35 22.51 -1.49 -18.68
CA ALA A 35 23.45 -0.41 -18.98
C ALA A 35 22.87 0.96 -18.62
N LYS A 36 23.70 1.88 -18.12
CA LYS A 36 23.31 3.25 -17.73
C LYS A 36 22.56 3.99 -18.85
N LYS A 37 23.03 3.89 -20.09
CA LYS A 37 22.36 4.48 -21.27
C LYS A 37 20.91 3.96 -21.43
N THR A 38 20.68 2.68 -21.16
CA THR A 38 19.36 2.07 -21.27
C THR A 38 18.42 2.59 -20.17
N LEU A 39 18.91 2.73 -18.93
CA LEU A 39 18.11 3.29 -17.84
C LEU A 39 17.67 4.72 -18.19
N TYR A 40 18.59 5.59 -18.60
CA TYR A 40 18.27 6.98 -18.94
C TYR A 40 17.48 7.14 -20.25
N LYS A 41 17.40 6.11 -21.09
CA LYS A 41 16.45 6.06 -22.20
C LYS A 41 15.00 5.93 -21.74
N HIS A 42 14.76 5.26 -20.59
CA HIS A 42 13.42 5.03 -20.04
C HIS A 42 13.04 6.05 -18.97
N PHE A 43 14.00 6.56 -18.20
CA PHE A 43 13.76 7.47 -17.07
C PHE A 43 14.76 8.62 -17.11
N GLU A 44 14.28 9.83 -17.28
CA GLU A 44 15.10 11.05 -17.36
C GLU A 44 15.85 11.37 -16.06
N SER A 45 15.33 10.90 -14.92
CA SER A 45 15.92 11.15 -13.59
C SER A 45 15.64 9.97 -12.63
N LYS A 46 16.32 10.00 -11.46
CA LYS A 46 15.99 9.09 -10.36
C LYS A 46 14.55 9.31 -9.88
N ASP A 47 14.09 10.55 -9.82
CA ASP A 47 12.75 10.89 -9.37
C ASP A 47 11.67 10.36 -10.32
N ALA A 48 11.91 10.43 -11.63
CA ALA A 48 11.03 9.80 -12.62
C ALA A 48 10.93 8.26 -12.41
N LEU A 49 12.05 7.61 -12.08
CA LEU A 49 12.06 6.18 -11.74
C LEU A 49 11.32 5.91 -10.42
N ILE A 50 11.49 6.76 -9.40
CA ILE A 50 10.75 6.65 -8.12
C ILE A 50 9.25 6.76 -8.36
N CYS A 51 8.82 7.75 -9.14
CA CYS A 51 7.40 7.90 -9.52
C CYS A 51 6.86 6.64 -10.20
N ALA A 52 7.61 6.06 -11.15
CA ALA A 52 7.21 4.82 -11.81
C ALA A 52 7.14 3.62 -10.84
N CYS A 53 8.04 3.55 -9.86
CA CYS A 53 7.99 2.54 -8.79
C CYS A 53 6.75 2.70 -7.91
N LEU A 54 6.40 3.93 -7.53
CA LEU A 54 5.19 4.23 -6.76
C LEU A 54 3.94 3.82 -7.52
N VAL A 55 3.82 4.19 -8.80
CA VAL A 55 2.68 3.81 -9.65
C VAL A 55 2.58 2.28 -9.75
N ALA A 56 3.68 1.59 -10.01
CA ALA A 56 3.67 0.12 -10.10
C ALA A 56 3.26 -0.54 -8.78
N ARG A 57 3.71 0.00 -7.64
CA ARG A 57 3.32 -0.49 -6.32
C ARG A 57 1.87 -0.20 -6.00
N ASP A 58 1.38 0.99 -6.34
CA ASP A 58 0.00 1.41 -6.16
C ASP A 58 -0.97 0.48 -6.89
N MET A 59 -0.72 0.23 -8.16
CA MET A 59 -1.55 -0.68 -8.97
C MET A 59 -1.66 -2.07 -8.35
N ARG A 60 -0.54 -2.66 -7.88
CA ARG A 60 -0.52 -3.99 -7.25
C ARG A 60 -1.30 -4.00 -5.94
N PHE A 61 -1.04 -3.02 -5.08
CA PHE A 61 -1.69 -2.94 -3.77
C PHE A 61 -3.19 -2.71 -3.89
N ASN A 62 -3.60 -1.77 -4.76
CA ASN A 62 -5.01 -1.45 -4.97
C ASN A 62 -5.78 -2.61 -5.61
N ALA A 63 -5.18 -3.34 -6.55
CA ALA A 63 -5.79 -4.53 -7.14
C ALA A 63 -6.01 -5.62 -6.07
N TRP A 64 -5.01 -5.86 -5.23
CA TRP A 64 -5.12 -6.79 -4.11
C TRP A 64 -6.17 -6.32 -3.08
N LEU A 65 -6.16 -5.05 -2.67
CA LEU A 65 -7.13 -4.50 -1.71
C LEU A 65 -8.56 -4.60 -2.23
N LYS A 66 -8.81 -4.22 -3.48
CA LYS A 66 -10.12 -4.39 -4.13
C LYS A 66 -10.60 -5.83 -4.06
N LYS A 67 -9.72 -6.79 -4.42
CA LYS A 67 -10.06 -8.22 -4.43
C LYS A 67 -10.48 -8.72 -3.05
N ILE A 68 -9.76 -8.36 -1.99
CA ILE A 68 -10.10 -8.84 -0.64
C ILE A 68 -11.32 -8.14 -0.05
N CYS A 69 -11.62 -6.91 -0.47
CA CYS A 69 -12.80 -6.17 -0.03
C CYS A 69 -14.11 -6.61 -0.68
N LEU A 70 -14.10 -7.50 -1.68
CA LEU A 70 -15.31 -8.07 -2.28
C LEU A 70 -15.97 -9.06 -1.32
N GLN A 71 -16.76 -8.56 -0.38
CA GLN A 71 -17.40 -9.33 0.69
C GLN A 71 -18.88 -8.98 0.82
N PRO A 72 -19.73 -9.93 1.23
CA PRO A 72 -21.20 -9.73 1.25
C PRO A 72 -21.71 -8.90 2.44
N SER A 73 -20.88 -8.56 3.42
CA SER A 73 -21.28 -7.76 4.58
C SER A 73 -20.14 -6.89 5.09
N ALA A 74 -20.48 -5.79 5.76
CA ALA A 74 -19.51 -4.82 6.26
C ALA A 74 -18.51 -5.42 7.25
N ILE A 75 -18.96 -6.31 8.12
CA ILE A 75 -18.06 -6.99 9.05
C ILE A 75 -17.06 -7.90 8.32
N LEU A 76 -17.49 -8.58 7.28
CA LEU A 76 -16.61 -9.41 6.48
C LEU A 76 -15.60 -8.58 5.66
N VAL A 77 -15.99 -7.39 5.18
CA VAL A 77 -15.04 -6.43 4.57
C VAL A 77 -13.95 -6.06 5.57
N ALA A 78 -14.34 -5.66 6.79
CA ALA A 78 -13.41 -5.30 7.85
C ALA A 78 -12.46 -6.46 8.21
N GLN A 79 -12.99 -7.65 8.45
CA GLN A 79 -12.21 -8.85 8.75
C GLN A 79 -11.25 -9.23 7.61
N ALA A 80 -11.72 -9.18 6.35
CA ALA A 80 -10.91 -9.51 5.19
C ALA A 80 -9.70 -8.58 5.04
N ILE A 81 -9.86 -7.27 5.32
CA ILE A 81 -8.77 -6.31 5.31
C ILE A 81 -7.67 -6.75 6.30
N PHE A 82 -8.00 -6.97 7.57
CA PHE A 82 -7.02 -7.29 8.60
C PHE A 82 -6.44 -8.69 8.46
N PHE A 83 -7.23 -9.66 8.03
CA PHE A 83 -6.75 -11.00 7.71
C PHE A 83 -5.78 -10.98 6.51
N GLY A 84 -6.12 -10.24 5.46
CA GLY A 84 -5.25 -10.07 4.30
C GLY A 84 -3.93 -9.36 4.67
N LEU A 85 -4.01 -8.30 5.49
CA LEU A 85 -2.82 -7.62 6.00
C LEU A 85 -1.95 -8.55 6.84
N LYS A 86 -2.56 -9.38 7.70
CA LYS A 86 -1.83 -10.38 8.49
C LYS A 86 -1.09 -11.38 7.62
N LYS A 87 -1.74 -11.87 6.57
CA LYS A 87 -1.08 -12.70 5.55
C LYS A 87 0.09 -12.01 4.89
N TRP A 88 -0.08 -10.74 4.51
CA TRP A 88 1.01 -9.98 3.90
C TRP A 88 2.17 -9.77 4.88
N ILE A 89 1.90 -9.44 6.14
CA ILE A 89 2.93 -9.34 7.21
C ILE A 89 3.70 -10.65 7.36
N ASN A 90 3.05 -11.79 7.22
CA ASN A 90 3.65 -13.12 7.25
C ASN A 90 4.35 -13.52 5.93
N ASN A 91 4.41 -12.63 4.93
CA ASN A 91 4.95 -12.90 3.58
C ASN A 91 4.18 -13.98 2.79
N GLU A 92 2.88 -14.15 3.06
CA GLU A 92 2.01 -15.14 2.42
C GLU A 92 1.24 -14.58 1.21
N VAL A 93 1.46 -13.31 0.84
CA VAL A 93 0.82 -12.62 -0.31
C VAL A 93 1.86 -12.35 -1.38
N SER A 94 1.98 -13.30 -2.32
CA SER A 94 2.99 -13.25 -3.38
C SER A 94 2.91 -11.99 -4.25
N GLU A 95 1.69 -11.50 -4.54
CA GLU A 95 1.44 -10.31 -5.35
C GLU A 95 2.06 -9.03 -4.73
N LEU A 96 2.13 -8.98 -3.40
CA LEU A 96 2.70 -7.84 -2.68
C LEU A 96 4.19 -8.01 -2.36
N GLY A 97 4.72 -9.22 -2.48
CA GLY A 97 6.09 -9.55 -2.10
C GLY A 97 6.34 -9.45 -0.59
N ASN A 98 7.59 -9.55 -0.19
CA ASN A 98 7.97 -9.56 1.22
C ASN A 98 7.56 -8.26 1.92
N PHE A 99 7.06 -8.40 3.15
CA PHE A 99 6.63 -7.28 3.96
C PHE A 99 7.82 -6.44 4.45
N ASN A 100 7.74 -5.14 4.23
CA ASN A 100 8.68 -4.17 4.78
C ASN A 100 7.99 -2.86 5.19
N GLY A 101 6.74 -2.96 5.68
CA GLY A 101 5.90 -1.82 6.01
C GLY A 101 5.18 -1.22 4.81
N CYS A 102 4.64 -0.03 4.97
CA CYS A 102 4.00 0.68 3.86
C CYS A 102 5.04 1.48 3.07
N PHE A 103 5.25 1.13 1.78
CA PHE A 103 6.19 1.84 0.92
C PHE A 103 5.88 3.34 0.81
N PHE A 104 4.61 3.70 0.76
CA PHE A 104 4.17 5.10 0.63
C PHE A 104 4.39 5.92 1.91
N ILE A 105 4.23 5.33 3.11
CA ILE A 105 4.57 6.00 4.37
C ILE A 105 6.09 6.20 4.46
N ASN A 106 6.87 5.17 4.14
CA ASN A 106 8.32 5.25 4.14
C ASN A 106 8.80 6.33 3.16
N THR A 107 8.24 6.36 1.95
CA THR A 107 8.57 7.38 0.94
C THR A 107 8.16 8.79 1.37
N ALA A 108 6.97 8.98 1.93
CA ALA A 108 6.51 10.28 2.39
C ALA A 108 7.39 10.87 3.50
N ALA A 109 7.99 10.02 4.34
CA ALA A 109 8.96 10.47 5.35
C ALA A 109 10.28 11.00 4.73
N GLU A 110 10.66 10.48 3.56
CA GLU A 110 11.84 10.94 2.81
C GLU A 110 11.54 12.17 1.92
N TYR A 111 10.28 12.42 1.57
CA TYR A 111 9.80 13.51 0.70
C TYR A 111 8.71 14.34 1.40
N PRO A 112 9.07 15.18 2.38
CA PRO A 112 8.10 15.87 3.24
C PRO A 112 7.42 17.08 2.57
N THR A 113 7.90 17.52 1.41
CA THR A 113 7.37 18.73 0.72
C THR A 113 6.06 18.42 0.00
N GLU A 114 4.96 19.05 0.39
CA GLU A 114 3.61 18.78 -0.11
C GLU A 114 3.48 18.88 -1.64
N ASN A 115 4.19 19.81 -2.27
CA ASN A 115 4.13 20.03 -3.71
C ASN A 115 5.03 19.09 -4.53
N ASP A 116 5.84 18.26 -3.88
CA ASP A 116 6.68 17.28 -4.54
C ASP A 116 5.82 16.24 -5.29
N PRO A 117 6.11 15.93 -6.56
CA PRO A 117 5.37 14.90 -7.31
C PRO A 117 5.36 13.53 -6.62
N ILE A 118 6.44 13.16 -5.93
CA ILE A 118 6.56 11.90 -5.19
C ILE A 118 5.63 11.91 -3.97
N ALA A 119 5.59 13.01 -3.21
CA ALA A 119 4.68 13.19 -2.08
C ALA A 119 3.21 13.15 -2.53
N LYS A 120 2.88 13.78 -3.67
CA LYS A 120 1.53 13.73 -4.26
C LYS A 120 1.09 12.31 -4.59
N LEU A 121 1.95 11.48 -5.15
CA LEU A 121 1.65 10.06 -5.41
C LEU A 121 1.41 9.29 -4.11
N CYS A 122 2.15 9.58 -3.04
CA CYS A 122 1.91 8.98 -1.73
C CYS A 122 0.54 9.37 -1.16
N LYS A 123 0.17 10.65 -1.24
CA LYS A 123 -1.15 11.15 -0.84
C LYS A 123 -2.27 10.50 -1.65
N GLN A 124 -2.12 10.45 -2.97
CA GLN A 124 -3.09 9.82 -3.87
C GLN A 124 -3.33 8.35 -3.55
N HIS A 125 -2.27 7.58 -3.26
CA HIS A 125 -2.40 6.19 -2.82
C HIS A 125 -3.31 6.05 -1.59
N LYS A 126 -3.13 6.92 -0.58
CA LYS A 126 -3.95 6.88 0.63
C LYS A 126 -5.41 7.22 0.35
N GLN A 127 -5.64 8.18 -0.52
CA GLN A 127 -6.98 8.55 -0.96
C GLN A 127 -7.66 7.41 -1.73
N THR A 128 -6.96 6.78 -2.67
CA THR A 128 -7.49 5.63 -3.41
C THR A 128 -7.79 4.44 -2.49
N ASN A 129 -6.96 4.18 -1.47
CA ASN A 129 -7.26 3.14 -0.48
C ASN A 129 -8.58 3.44 0.29
N PHE A 130 -8.79 4.71 0.67
CA PHE A 130 -10.04 5.13 1.30
C PHE A 130 -11.24 4.88 0.38
N GLU A 131 -11.14 5.29 -0.89
CA GLU A 131 -12.20 5.12 -1.87
C GLU A 131 -12.55 3.65 -2.14
N ILE A 132 -11.54 2.76 -2.16
CA ILE A 132 -11.74 1.31 -2.31
C ILE A 132 -12.53 0.75 -1.11
N ILE A 133 -12.13 1.10 0.12
CA ILE A 133 -12.81 0.62 1.33
C ILE A 133 -14.22 1.18 1.40
N LEU A 134 -14.40 2.48 1.16
CA LEU A 134 -15.70 3.12 1.14
C LEU A 134 -16.65 2.49 0.10
N SER A 135 -16.16 2.30 -1.12
CA SER A 135 -16.97 1.66 -2.18
C SER A 135 -17.40 0.25 -1.76
N ALA A 136 -16.50 -0.54 -1.19
CA ALA A 136 -16.81 -1.88 -0.73
C ALA A 136 -17.87 -1.88 0.40
N LEU A 137 -17.78 -0.95 1.36
CA LEU A 137 -18.80 -0.81 2.42
C LEU A 137 -20.16 -0.41 1.86
N LEU A 138 -20.21 0.53 0.92
CA LEU A 138 -21.46 1.00 0.31
C LEU A 138 -22.19 -0.09 -0.50
N GLU A 139 -21.48 -1.12 -0.94
CA GLU A 139 -22.06 -2.27 -1.63
C GLU A 139 -22.68 -3.29 -0.64
N THR A 140 -22.45 -3.13 0.67
CA THR A 140 -23.03 -4.01 1.69
C THR A 140 -24.42 -3.56 2.14
N PRO A 141 -25.29 -4.49 2.56
CA PRO A 141 -26.64 -4.15 3.04
C PRO A 141 -26.66 -3.15 4.18
N GLU A 142 -25.67 -3.23 5.09
CA GLU A 142 -25.57 -2.38 6.28
C GLU A 142 -25.41 -0.90 5.94
N PHE A 143 -24.74 -0.59 4.82
CA PHE A 143 -24.41 0.79 4.43
C PHE A 143 -25.09 1.26 3.14
N ALA A 144 -25.91 0.42 2.50
CA ALA A 144 -26.57 0.74 1.22
C ALA A 144 -27.36 2.07 1.22
N HIS A 145 -27.87 2.48 2.37
CA HIS A 145 -28.67 3.70 2.55
C HIS A 145 -28.07 4.69 3.57
N ASN A 146 -26.84 4.48 4.01
CA ASN A 146 -26.19 5.33 5.01
C ASN A 146 -24.73 5.66 4.63
N ARG A 147 -24.59 6.53 3.61
CA ARG A 147 -23.29 6.95 3.10
C ARG A 147 -22.41 7.63 4.15
N GLU A 148 -23.02 8.42 5.04
CA GLU A 148 -22.29 9.16 6.08
C GLU A 148 -21.61 8.20 7.06
N LYS A 149 -22.32 7.20 7.56
CA LYS A 149 -21.75 6.17 8.41
C LYS A 149 -20.74 5.28 7.69
N ALA A 150 -20.94 5.01 6.39
CA ALA A 150 -19.94 4.28 5.59
C ALA A 150 -18.61 5.06 5.49
N ILE A 151 -18.68 6.39 5.34
CA ILE A 151 -17.50 7.27 5.33
C ILE A 151 -16.78 7.20 6.68
N GLU A 152 -17.51 7.32 7.79
CA GLU A 152 -16.95 7.22 9.14
C GLU A 152 -16.27 5.85 9.38
N ALA A 153 -16.96 4.77 9.06
CA ALA A 153 -16.41 3.41 9.17
C ALA A 153 -15.15 3.23 8.30
N ALA A 154 -15.16 3.73 7.05
CA ALA A 154 -14.01 3.66 6.17
C ALA A 154 -12.80 4.41 6.73
N HIS A 155 -12.98 5.59 7.33
CA HIS A 155 -11.92 6.34 8.00
C HIS A 155 -11.35 5.57 9.19
N HIS A 156 -12.18 4.99 10.05
CA HIS A 156 -11.74 4.20 11.19
C HIS A 156 -10.96 2.96 10.76
N LEU A 157 -11.47 2.21 9.76
CA LEU A 157 -10.76 1.05 9.21
C LEU A 157 -9.40 1.45 8.60
N LEU A 158 -9.34 2.60 7.93
CA LEU A 158 -8.09 3.10 7.35
C LEU A 158 -7.05 3.44 8.44
N ILE A 159 -7.46 4.15 9.50
CA ILE A 159 -6.59 4.48 10.63
C ILE A 159 -6.04 3.22 11.30
N LEU A 160 -6.91 2.25 11.59
CA LEU A 160 -6.48 0.97 12.17
C LEU A 160 -5.55 0.19 11.25
N LYS A 161 -5.83 0.18 9.94
CA LYS A 161 -4.98 -0.44 8.91
C LYS A 161 -3.56 0.15 8.94
N GLU A 162 -3.45 1.49 8.95
CA GLU A 162 -2.14 2.15 8.98
C GLU A 162 -1.40 1.87 10.30
N GLY A 163 -2.09 1.92 11.43
CA GLY A 163 -1.53 1.57 12.73
C GLY A 163 -1.05 0.11 12.80
N PHE A 164 -1.82 -0.83 12.26
CA PHE A 164 -1.46 -2.24 12.22
C PHE A 164 -0.19 -2.50 11.40
N ILE A 165 -0.10 -1.91 10.19
CA ILE A 165 1.07 -2.01 9.33
C ILE A 165 2.30 -1.38 10.00
N SER A 166 2.15 -0.18 10.56
CA SER A 166 3.25 0.56 11.21
C SER A 166 3.77 -0.19 12.43
N ARG A 167 2.86 -0.69 13.28
CA ARG A 167 3.24 -1.49 14.45
C ARG A 167 4.02 -2.74 14.06
N ALA A 168 3.51 -3.53 13.10
CA ALA A 168 4.19 -4.72 12.60
C ALA A 168 5.60 -4.41 12.07
N LYS A 169 5.75 -3.28 11.36
CA LYS A 169 7.04 -2.83 10.82
C LYS A 169 8.02 -2.46 11.92
N VAL A 170 7.60 -1.64 12.90
CA VAL A 170 8.49 -1.11 13.95
C VAL A 170 8.89 -2.19 14.95
N MET A 171 7.95 -3.04 15.31
CA MET A 171 8.23 -4.12 16.27
C MET A 171 8.97 -5.31 15.65
N HIS A 172 9.14 -5.36 14.33
CA HIS A 172 9.64 -6.55 13.61
C HIS A 172 8.93 -7.85 14.03
N ASP A 173 7.66 -7.71 14.40
CA ASP A 173 6.87 -8.77 15.01
C ASP A 173 5.77 -9.23 14.07
N ILE A 174 5.94 -10.41 13.52
CA ILE A 174 4.94 -11.07 12.70
C ILE A 174 3.77 -11.63 13.52
N SER A 175 3.89 -11.69 14.86
CA SER A 175 2.82 -12.16 15.74
C SER A 175 1.81 -11.07 16.10
N VAL A 176 2.05 -9.80 15.66
CA VAL A 176 1.11 -8.69 15.93
C VAL A 176 -0.33 -9.11 15.62
N ALA A 177 -1.21 -8.97 16.62
CA ALA A 177 -2.60 -9.36 16.49
C ALA A 177 -3.39 -8.29 15.71
N PRO A 178 -4.27 -8.68 14.79
CA PRO A 178 -5.23 -7.77 14.19
C PRO A 178 -6.23 -7.26 15.25
N PRO A 179 -6.98 -6.18 14.96
CA PRO A 179 -8.09 -5.76 15.81
C PRO A 179 -9.06 -6.92 16.07
N SER A 180 -9.58 -7.00 17.31
CA SER A 180 -10.54 -8.03 17.67
C SER A 180 -11.87 -7.84 16.91
N ASP A 181 -12.62 -8.91 16.76
CA ASP A 181 -13.96 -8.87 16.13
C ASP A 181 -14.90 -7.87 16.81
N ASN A 182 -14.80 -7.68 18.13
CA ASN A 182 -15.62 -6.72 18.85
C ASN A 182 -15.31 -5.27 18.43
N VAL A 183 -14.03 -4.95 18.22
CA VAL A 183 -13.60 -3.63 17.69
C VAL A 183 -14.11 -3.44 16.26
N LEU A 184 -13.93 -4.44 15.40
CA LEU A 184 -14.39 -4.36 14.01
C LEU A 184 -15.92 -4.23 13.93
N LYS A 185 -16.66 -5.01 14.73
CA LYS A 185 -18.13 -4.89 14.81
C LYS A 185 -18.57 -3.50 15.27
N ALA A 186 -17.89 -2.92 16.28
CA ALA A 186 -18.22 -1.58 16.75
C ALA A 186 -18.03 -0.50 15.68
N ILE A 187 -17.02 -0.65 14.81
CA ILE A 187 -16.74 0.28 13.71
C ILE A 187 -17.80 0.19 12.60
N VAL A 188 -18.25 -1.01 12.27
CA VAL A 188 -19.20 -1.23 11.17
C VAL A 188 -20.66 -1.37 11.64
N ALA A 189 -20.94 -1.19 12.93
CA ALA A 189 -22.28 -1.19 13.45
C ALA A 189 -23.06 0.03 12.92
N VAL A 190 -24.14 -0.24 12.22
CA VAL A 190 -25.14 0.77 11.88
C VAL A 190 -26.14 0.76 13.04
N GLY A 191 -26.03 1.75 13.94
CA GLY A 191 -26.96 1.91 15.07
C GLY A 191 -28.36 2.28 14.58
#